data_e6b23cc9817d17696ed11a9df26a1b7c
#
_entry.id   e6b23cc9817d17696ed11a9df26a1b7c
#
_cell.length_a   1.000
_cell.length_b   1.000
_cell.length_c   1.000
_cell.angle_alpha   90.00
_cell.angle_beta   90.00
_cell.angle_gamma   90.00
#
_symmetry.space_group_name_H-M   'P 1'
#
loop_
_entity.id
_entity.type
_entity.pdbx_description
1 polymer ?
#
loop_
_entity_poly.entity_id
_entity_poly.type
_entity_poly.pdbx_seq_one_letter_code
_entity_poly.pdbx_strand_id
1 'polypeptide(L)'
;MCILLLLLLIHLPFCAQALKNITVYGEYELTWNRAQTFCRKHHTDLVTITNEEENRQLNGRRGWIGLYREGYGSPWKWSRGDERVNLSFWANGEPESDKHCGIRWAYSPEWWNVDCGSGQYFICYDETLVLVKENKTWEEALDHCRSLGGLDTSTNRVHLYDLVTLSSEFDHIFARSEAREATTDEVWTGLRFLAGEWLWVSGEQVMYDNIQRCEADRFCGVLERKNTSFFGIRSCNERRNFFCQKRL
;
A
#
# COMPACT_ATOMS: atom_id res chain seq x y z
N MET A 1 24.64 47.71 12.42
CA MET A 1 24.94 46.67 11.41
C MET A 1 24.36 45.35 11.94
N CYS A 2 23.07 45.10 11.67
CA CYS A 2 22.38 43.90 12.11
C CYS A 2 22.56 42.81 11.05
N ILE A 3 23.25 41.75 11.44
CA ILE A 3 23.39 40.53 10.59
C ILE A 3 22.10 39.73 10.75
N LEU A 4 21.27 39.72 9.70
CA LEU A 4 20.12 38.87 9.60
C LEU A 4 20.62 37.44 9.30
N LEU A 5 20.63 36.55 10.28
CA LEU A 5 20.81 35.13 10.09
C LEU A 5 19.53 34.56 9.44
N LEU A 6 19.55 34.38 8.13
CA LEU A 6 18.56 33.57 7.39
C LEU A 6 18.78 32.11 7.79
N LEU A 7 18.01 31.63 8.75
CA LEU A 7 17.82 30.20 8.98
C LEU A 7 17.08 29.61 7.76
N LEU A 8 17.84 29.08 6.81
CA LEU A 8 17.33 28.16 5.80
C LEU A 8 16.83 26.89 6.53
N LEU A 9 15.54 26.88 6.84
CA LEU A 9 14.83 25.64 7.16
C LEU A 9 14.87 24.78 5.90
N ILE A 10 15.86 23.89 5.84
CA ILE A 10 15.89 22.80 4.89
C ILE A 10 14.70 21.93 5.27
N HIS A 11 13.56 22.12 4.61
CA HIS A 11 12.50 21.14 4.60
C HIS A 11 13.06 19.90 3.88
N LEU A 12 13.62 18.97 4.65
CA LEU A 12 13.85 17.63 4.16
C LEU A 12 12.46 17.12 3.73
N PRO A 13 12.28 16.67 2.49
CA PRO A 13 11.03 16.06 2.11
C PRO A 13 10.83 14.86 3.05
N PHE A 14 9.86 14.95 3.93
CA PHE A 14 9.37 13.79 4.66
C PHE A 14 8.94 12.79 3.58
N CYS A 15 9.68 11.70 3.45
CA CYS A 15 9.35 10.66 2.49
C CYS A 15 8.05 10.01 2.99
N ALA A 16 6.94 10.38 2.36
CA ALA A 16 5.65 9.73 2.62
C ALA A 16 5.83 8.22 2.49
N GLN A 17 5.45 7.50 3.53
CA GLN A 17 5.64 6.06 3.60
C GLN A 17 4.62 5.37 2.71
N ALA A 18 5.07 4.78 1.60
CA ALA A 18 4.20 4.04 0.69
C ALA A 18 3.50 2.87 1.42
N LEU A 19 2.22 2.67 1.14
CA LEU A 19 1.45 1.55 1.70
C LEU A 19 1.92 0.18 1.18
N LYS A 20 2.69 0.18 0.12
CA LYS A 20 3.27 -0.98 -0.52
C LYS A 20 4.73 -0.72 -0.86
N ASN A 21 5.63 -1.39 -0.16
CA ASN A 21 7.05 -1.29 -0.43
C ASN A 21 7.50 -2.38 -1.40
N ILE A 22 8.32 -2.01 -2.37
CA ILE A 22 8.78 -2.90 -3.43
C ILE A 22 10.29 -3.10 -3.31
N THR A 23 10.72 -4.34 -3.17
CA THR A 23 12.11 -4.76 -3.15
C THR A 23 12.44 -5.61 -4.36
N VAL A 24 13.49 -5.24 -5.09
CA VAL A 24 13.96 -5.97 -6.27
C VAL A 24 15.22 -6.76 -5.93
N TYR A 25 15.21 -8.03 -6.21
CA TYR A 25 16.36 -8.91 -6.08
C TYR A 25 17.00 -9.12 -7.46
N GLY A 26 18.07 -8.39 -7.73
CA GLY A 26 18.82 -8.38 -9.00
C GLY A 26 20.23 -8.98 -8.89
N GLU A 27 20.59 -9.58 -7.76
CA GLU A 27 21.93 -10.14 -7.54
C GLU A 27 21.99 -11.63 -7.86
N TYR A 28 20.88 -12.34 -7.81
CA TYR A 28 20.76 -13.77 -8.11
C TYR A 28 19.41 -14.12 -8.74
N GLU A 29 19.41 -15.19 -9.50
CA GLU A 29 18.23 -15.64 -10.23
C GLU A 29 17.62 -16.88 -9.56
N LEU A 30 16.29 -16.90 -9.46
CA LEU A 30 15.52 -18.01 -8.92
C LEU A 30 14.45 -18.46 -9.90
N THR A 31 14.04 -19.73 -9.83
CA THR A 31 12.78 -20.18 -10.45
C THR A 31 11.60 -19.50 -9.79
N TRP A 32 10.48 -19.39 -10.49
CA TRP A 32 9.30 -18.66 -9.97
C TRP A 32 8.87 -19.18 -8.59
N ASN A 33 8.77 -20.51 -8.40
CA ASN A 33 8.39 -21.10 -7.11
C ASN A 33 9.39 -20.79 -5.99
N ARG A 34 10.69 -20.76 -6.28
CA ARG A 34 11.69 -20.39 -5.29
C ARG A 34 11.66 -18.91 -4.95
N ALA A 35 11.43 -18.06 -5.93
CA ALA A 35 11.23 -16.62 -5.74
C ALA A 35 10.00 -16.34 -4.88
N GLN A 36 8.86 -16.99 -5.16
CA GLN A 36 7.65 -16.91 -4.34
C GLN A 36 7.92 -17.34 -2.89
N THR A 37 8.58 -18.49 -2.70
CA THR A 37 8.92 -19.00 -1.37
C THR A 37 9.81 -18.01 -0.62
N PHE A 38 10.79 -17.43 -1.31
CA PHE A 38 11.68 -16.42 -0.74
C PHE A 38 10.91 -15.17 -0.34
N CYS A 39 10.07 -14.61 -1.24
CA CYS A 39 9.28 -13.43 -0.95
C CYS A 39 8.33 -13.68 0.24
N ARG A 40 7.62 -14.81 0.28
CA ARG A 40 6.73 -15.15 1.40
C ARG A 40 7.45 -15.35 2.73
N LYS A 41 8.71 -15.70 2.71
CA LYS A 41 9.53 -15.85 3.92
C LYS A 41 10.04 -14.52 4.47
N HIS A 42 10.39 -13.57 3.60
CA HIS A 42 11.09 -12.33 3.97
C HIS A 42 10.26 -11.07 3.75
N HIS A 43 9.18 -11.17 2.99
CA HIS A 43 8.25 -10.12 2.57
C HIS A 43 6.82 -10.64 2.61
N THR A 44 5.87 -9.92 2.03
CA THR A 44 4.49 -10.39 1.89
C THR A 44 4.37 -11.47 0.80
N ASP A 45 4.79 -11.16 -0.43
CA ASP A 45 4.77 -12.10 -1.57
C ASP A 45 5.57 -11.53 -2.76
N LEU A 46 5.58 -12.25 -3.90
CA LEU A 46 5.93 -11.68 -5.20
C LEU A 46 4.97 -10.54 -5.55
N VAL A 47 5.49 -9.49 -6.20
CA VAL A 47 4.70 -8.29 -6.46
C VAL A 47 3.40 -8.60 -7.22
N THR A 48 2.28 -8.13 -6.67
CA THR A 48 0.96 -8.13 -7.29
C THR A 48 0.70 -6.74 -7.87
N ILE A 49 0.16 -6.66 -9.09
CA ILE A 49 -0.09 -5.41 -9.82
C ILE A 49 -1.59 -5.32 -10.08
N THR A 50 -2.28 -4.43 -9.37
CA THR A 50 -3.74 -4.32 -9.40
C THR A 50 -4.25 -3.17 -10.25
N ASN A 51 -3.38 -2.24 -10.63
CA ASN A 51 -3.72 -1.07 -11.43
C ASN A 51 -2.52 -0.56 -12.25
N GLU A 52 -2.78 0.38 -13.16
CA GLU A 52 -1.78 0.95 -14.04
C GLU A 52 -0.69 1.73 -13.30
N GLU A 53 -1.04 2.40 -12.20
CA GLU A 53 -0.08 3.15 -11.40
C GLU A 53 0.94 2.24 -10.73
N GLU A 54 0.50 1.12 -10.16
CA GLU A 54 1.40 0.10 -9.61
C GLU A 54 2.33 -0.45 -10.69
N ASN A 55 1.80 -0.67 -11.91
CA ASN A 55 2.63 -1.12 -13.02
C ASN A 55 3.69 -0.07 -13.42
N ARG A 56 3.34 1.23 -13.39
CA ARG A 56 4.27 2.33 -13.67
C ARG A 56 5.37 2.47 -12.60
N GLN A 57 5.05 2.25 -11.33
CA GLN A 57 6.02 2.30 -10.22
C GLN A 57 7.12 1.25 -10.33
N LEU A 58 6.90 0.21 -11.13
CA LEU A 58 7.91 -0.81 -11.43
C LEU A 58 8.87 -0.42 -12.58
N ASN A 59 8.79 0.80 -13.13
CA ASN A 59 9.70 1.23 -14.18
C ASN A 59 11.17 1.13 -13.71
N GLY A 60 12.02 0.62 -14.60
CA GLY A 60 13.42 0.32 -14.30
C GLY A 60 13.64 -0.99 -13.54
N ARG A 61 12.57 -1.70 -13.17
CA ARG A 61 12.65 -2.97 -12.41
C ARG A 61 12.27 -4.14 -13.30
N ARG A 62 13.04 -5.25 -13.21
CA ARG A 62 12.80 -6.48 -13.97
C ARG A 62 12.78 -7.69 -13.05
N GLY A 63 12.04 -8.72 -13.44
CA GLY A 63 12.03 -9.99 -12.74
C GLY A 63 10.64 -10.62 -12.67
N TRP A 64 10.58 -11.76 -12.00
CA TRP A 64 9.32 -12.42 -11.68
C TRP A 64 8.37 -11.48 -10.95
N ILE A 65 7.13 -11.51 -11.37
CA ILE A 65 5.98 -10.93 -10.65
C ILE A 65 5.10 -12.07 -10.15
N GLY A 66 4.14 -11.79 -9.26
CA GLY A 66 3.25 -12.81 -8.69
C GLY A 66 2.24 -13.42 -9.65
N LEU A 67 2.41 -13.20 -10.95
CA LEU A 67 1.49 -13.64 -12.00
C LEU A 67 1.80 -15.07 -12.42
N TYR A 68 0.79 -15.95 -12.40
CA TYR A 68 0.93 -17.34 -12.80
C TYR A 68 -0.38 -17.96 -13.29
N ARG A 69 -0.30 -19.11 -13.95
CA ARG A 69 -1.43 -20.00 -14.23
C ARG A 69 -1.04 -21.47 -14.03
N GLU A 70 -2.00 -22.32 -13.72
CA GLU A 70 -1.76 -23.73 -13.41
C GLU A 70 -1.46 -24.58 -14.65
N GLY A 71 -1.93 -24.15 -15.81
CA GLY A 71 -1.72 -24.86 -17.08
C GLY A 71 -2.37 -24.15 -18.27
N TYR A 72 -2.24 -24.75 -19.44
CA TYR A 72 -2.87 -24.24 -20.66
C TYR A 72 -4.38 -24.09 -20.49
N GLY A 73 -4.91 -22.93 -20.88
CA GLY A 73 -6.33 -22.63 -20.75
C GLY A 73 -6.81 -22.25 -19.33
N SER A 74 -5.96 -22.40 -18.31
CA SER A 74 -6.28 -21.93 -16.97
C SER A 74 -6.23 -20.41 -16.89
N PRO A 75 -7.10 -19.79 -16.07
CA PRO A 75 -7.07 -18.33 -15.87
C PRO A 75 -5.75 -17.92 -15.20
N TRP A 76 -5.26 -16.74 -15.57
CA TRP A 76 -4.16 -16.12 -14.87
C TRP A 76 -4.58 -15.65 -13.48
N LYS A 77 -3.70 -15.84 -12.52
CA LYS A 77 -3.91 -15.54 -11.09
C LYS A 77 -2.70 -14.80 -10.52
N TRP A 78 -2.94 -14.10 -9.44
CA TRP A 78 -1.89 -13.56 -8.59
C TRP A 78 -1.53 -14.56 -7.50
N SER A 79 -0.25 -14.70 -7.17
CA SER A 79 0.23 -15.60 -6.11
C SER A 79 -0.34 -15.23 -4.75
N ARG A 80 -0.64 -13.95 -4.52
CA ARG A 80 -1.40 -13.50 -3.36
C ARG A 80 -2.87 -13.93 -3.48
N GLY A 81 -3.29 -14.86 -2.62
CA GLY A 81 -4.69 -15.25 -2.49
C GLY A 81 -5.30 -15.97 -3.69
N ASP A 82 -4.51 -16.32 -4.71
CA ASP A 82 -4.96 -16.97 -5.96
C ASP A 82 -6.05 -16.17 -6.70
N GLU A 83 -6.05 -14.86 -6.53
CA GLU A 83 -7.02 -13.95 -7.14
C GLU A 83 -6.86 -13.93 -8.67
N ARG A 84 -8.00 -13.96 -9.38
CA ARG A 84 -8.00 -13.86 -10.85
C ARG A 84 -7.52 -12.48 -11.29
N VAL A 85 -6.73 -12.45 -12.34
CA VAL A 85 -6.26 -11.21 -12.97
C VAL A 85 -7.41 -10.54 -13.70
N ASN A 86 -7.79 -9.34 -13.26
CA ASN A 86 -8.85 -8.53 -13.85
C ASN A 86 -8.33 -7.45 -14.81
N LEU A 87 -7.03 -7.17 -14.75
CA LEU A 87 -6.33 -6.19 -15.56
C LEU A 87 -5.06 -6.85 -16.11
N SER A 88 -4.72 -6.59 -17.37
CA SER A 88 -3.54 -7.18 -17.96
C SER A 88 -2.76 -6.16 -18.80
N PHE A 89 -1.45 -6.28 -18.76
CA PHE A 89 -0.51 -5.47 -19.53
C PHE A 89 0.39 -6.35 -20.40
N TRP A 90 -0.18 -7.38 -21.02
CA TRP A 90 0.56 -8.29 -21.89
C TRP A 90 1.16 -7.56 -23.09
N ALA A 91 2.41 -7.90 -23.41
CA ALA A 91 3.04 -7.48 -24.63
C ALA A 91 2.34 -8.07 -25.86
N ASN A 92 2.61 -7.49 -27.03
CA ASN A 92 2.03 -7.99 -28.26
C ASN A 92 2.48 -9.45 -28.53
N GLY A 93 1.52 -10.33 -28.75
CA GLY A 93 1.76 -11.77 -28.92
C GLY A 93 1.82 -12.59 -27.62
N GLU A 94 1.75 -11.94 -26.46
CA GLU A 94 1.68 -12.60 -25.15
C GLU A 94 0.24 -12.72 -24.64
N PRO A 95 -0.07 -13.68 -23.77
CA PRO A 95 0.82 -14.73 -23.23
C PRO A 95 0.88 -15.94 -24.17
N GLU A 96 2.09 -16.50 -24.34
CA GLU A 96 2.29 -17.75 -25.06
C GLU A 96 1.65 -18.94 -24.33
N SER A 97 1.25 -19.97 -25.08
CA SER A 97 0.41 -21.06 -24.59
C SER A 97 1.12 -22.01 -23.60
N ASP A 98 2.39 -22.20 -23.76
CA ASP A 98 3.21 -23.22 -23.07
C ASP A 98 3.97 -22.68 -21.85
N LYS A 99 3.90 -21.39 -21.59
CA LYS A 99 4.57 -20.73 -20.47
C LYS A 99 3.55 -20.26 -19.43
N HIS A 100 3.87 -20.39 -18.16
CA HIS A 100 2.87 -20.30 -17.10
C HIS A 100 3.20 -19.30 -15.98
N CYS A 101 4.35 -18.60 -16.04
CA CYS A 101 4.77 -17.64 -15.04
C CYS A 101 5.07 -16.27 -15.64
N GLY A 102 4.59 -15.22 -14.97
CA GLY A 102 4.71 -13.85 -15.46
C GLY A 102 6.00 -13.16 -15.04
N ILE A 103 6.55 -12.42 -15.97
CA ILE A 103 7.75 -11.60 -15.79
C ILE A 103 7.50 -10.17 -16.31
N ARG A 104 8.21 -9.22 -15.74
CA ARG A 104 8.28 -7.86 -16.22
C ARG A 104 9.71 -7.48 -16.59
N TRP A 105 9.89 -6.76 -17.69
CA TRP A 105 11.17 -6.20 -18.11
C TRP A 105 11.33 -4.74 -17.66
N ALA A 106 12.58 -4.32 -17.43
CA ALA A 106 12.88 -3.02 -16.81
C ALA A 106 12.34 -1.80 -17.58
N TYR A 107 12.37 -1.87 -18.91
CA TYR A 107 12.09 -0.70 -19.77
C TYR A 107 10.76 -0.77 -20.48
N SER A 108 9.90 -1.72 -20.12
CA SER A 108 8.56 -1.84 -20.66
C SER A 108 7.54 -2.02 -19.53
N PRO A 109 6.39 -1.33 -19.58
CA PRO A 109 5.30 -1.58 -18.65
C PRO A 109 4.58 -2.90 -18.94
N GLU A 110 4.89 -3.55 -20.05
CA GLU A 110 4.23 -4.78 -20.51
C GLU A 110 4.73 -6.00 -19.74
N TRP A 111 3.93 -7.05 -19.78
CA TRP A 111 4.21 -8.34 -19.17
C TRP A 111 4.49 -9.39 -20.24
N TRP A 112 5.35 -10.34 -19.90
CA TRP A 112 5.61 -11.55 -20.67
C TRP A 112 5.42 -12.77 -19.80
N ASN A 113 5.16 -13.91 -20.41
CA ASN A 113 5.23 -15.18 -19.70
C ASN A 113 6.48 -15.95 -20.12
N VAL A 114 7.04 -16.66 -19.14
CA VAL A 114 8.28 -17.43 -19.26
C VAL A 114 8.10 -18.78 -18.59
N ASP A 115 8.93 -19.76 -18.94
CA ASP A 115 8.98 -21.05 -18.23
C ASP A 115 9.29 -20.81 -16.74
N CYS A 116 8.39 -21.30 -15.87
CA CYS A 116 8.51 -21.16 -14.42
C CYS A 116 9.79 -21.76 -13.84
N GLY A 117 10.42 -22.71 -14.54
CA GLY A 117 11.68 -23.36 -14.18
C GLY A 117 12.92 -22.54 -14.52
N SER A 118 12.81 -21.50 -15.35
CA SER A 118 13.94 -20.64 -15.68
C SER A 118 14.37 -19.78 -14.49
N GLY A 119 15.67 -19.47 -14.41
CA GLY A 119 16.21 -18.52 -13.45
C GLY A 119 15.92 -17.08 -13.90
N GLN A 120 15.34 -16.28 -13.01
CA GLN A 120 15.12 -14.84 -13.23
C GLN A 120 15.32 -14.07 -11.93
N TYR A 121 15.62 -12.79 -12.05
CA TYR A 121 15.46 -11.82 -10.96
C TYR A 121 14.02 -11.81 -10.51
N PHE A 122 13.72 -11.24 -9.35
CA PHE A 122 12.38 -11.26 -8.84
C PHE A 122 12.06 -10.00 -8.01
N ILE A 123 10.79 -9.70 -7.91
CA ILE A 123 10.29 -8.48 -7.28
C ILE A 123 9.34 -8.90 -6.16
N CYS A 124 9.77 -8.66 -4.91
CA CYS A 124 8.93 -8.85 -3.73
C CYS A 124 8.25 -7.53 -3.34
N TYR A 125 7.19 -7.63 -2.54
CA TYR A 125 6.59 -6.46 -1.91
C TYR A 125 6.22 -6.74 -0.46
N ASP A 126 6.18 -5.67 0.32
CA ASP A 126 5.65 -5.65 1.68
C ASP A 126 4.37 -4.83 1.73
N GLU A 127 3.32 -5.39 2.29
CA GLU A 127 2.14 -4.66 2.69
C GLU A 127 2.35 -4.06 4.07
N THR A 128 2.15 -2.75 4.14
CA THR A 128 2.17 -2.03 5.42
C THR A 128 0.77 -1.75 5.93
N LEU A 129 -0.26 -1.96 5.09
CA LEU A 129 -1.66 -1.70 5.40
C LEU A 129 -2.36 -2.95 5.93
N VAL A 130 -3.05 -2.81 7.06
CA VAL A 130 -3.84 -3.89 7.69
C VAL A 130 -5.27 -3.40 7.87
N LEU A 131 -6.24 -4.07 7.22
CA LEU A 131 -7.66 -3.84 7.47
C LEU A 131 -8.10 -4.59 8.74
N VAL A 132 -8.60 -3.86 9.73
CA VAL A 132 -9.20 -4.43 10.94
C VAL A 132 -10.72 -4.36 10.82
N LYS A 133 -11.37 -5.53 10.78
CA LYS A 133 -12.83 -5.66 10.58
C LYS A 133 -13.64 -5.55 11.88
N GLU A 134 -13.03 -5.06 12.95
CA GLU A 134 -13.70 -4.72 14.20
C GLU A 134 -14.32 -3.32 14.13
N ASN A 135 -15.49 -3.14 14.73
CA ASN A 135 -16.15 -1.84 14.80
C ASN A 135 -15.70 -1.09 16.05
N LYS A 136 -14.86 -0.08 15.88
CA LYS A 136 -14.31 0.75 16.95
C LYS A 136 -14.57 2.24 16.70
N THR A 137 -14.59 3.03 17.77
CA THR A 137 -14.47 4.48 17.65
C THR A 137 -13.09 4.84 17.11
N TRP A 138 -12.89 6.08 16.69
CA TRP A 138 -11.61 6.48 16.13
C TRP A 138 -10.47 6.35 17.15
N GLU A 139 -10.70 6.76 18.41
CA GLU A 139 -9.73 6.62 19.49
C GLU A 139 -9.43 5.14 19.82
N GLU A 140 -10.47 4.32 19.95
CA GLU A 140 -10.29 2.86 20.17
C GLU A 140 -9.53 2.19 19.01
N ALA A 141 -9.75 2.66 17.77
CA ALA A 141 -9.05 2.18 16.58
C ALA A 141 -7.56 2.58 16.61
N LEU A 142 -7.27 3.83 17.00
CA LEU A 142 -5.90 4.33 17.16
C LEU A 142 -5.14 3.50 18.21
N ASP A 143 -5.75 3.28 19.38
CA ASP A 143 -5.16 2.47 20.45
C ASP A 143 -4.95 1.02 20.01
N HIS A 144 -5.89 0.46 19.24
CA HIS A 144 -5.75 -0.89 18.70
C HIS A 144 -4.53 -0.97 17.75
N CYS A 145 -4.41 -0.05 16.78
CA CYS A 145 -3.25 -0.04 15.88
C CYS A 145 -1.94 0.06 16.66
N ARG A 146 -1.88 0.97 17.63
CA ARG A 146 -0.67 1.18 18.45
C ARG A 146 -0.31 0.01 19.34
N SER A 147 -1.28 -0.86 19.65
CA SER A 147 -1.04 -2.11 20.38
C SER A 147 -0.48 -3.25 19.51
N LEU A 148 -0.58 -3.13 18.17
CA LEU A 148 -0.04 -4.14 17.25
C LEU A 148 1.50 -4.11 17.24
N GLY A 149 2.12 -5.28 17.30
CA GLY A 149 3.57 -5.43 17.13
C GLY A 149 4.44 -5.12 18.36
N GLY A 150 3.82 -4.77 19.50
CA GLY A 150 4.57 -4.49 20.75
C GLY A 150 5.38 -3.19 20.71
N LEU A 151 6.14 -2.97 21.78
CA LEU A 151 7.09 -1.84 21.88
C LEU A 151 8.37 -2.21 21.12
N ASP A 152 8.68 -1.48 20.03
CA ASP A 152 10.00 -1.60 19.40
C ASP A 152 11.02 -0.80 20.23
N THR A 153 11.73 -1.51 21.10
CA THR A 153 12.77 -0.91 21.95
C THR A 153 14.06 -0.57 21.17
N SER A 154 14.20 -1.04 19.93
CA SER A 154 15.42 -0.89 19.14
C SER A 154 15.53 0.46 18.41
N THR A 155 14.42 1.10 18.08
CA THR A 155 14.35 2.30 17.25
C THR A 155 13.93 3.58 17.98
N ASN A 156 13.75 3.55 19.30
CA ASN A 156 13.15 4.66 20.08
C ASN A 156 11.75 5.08 19.60
N ARG A 157 11.08 4.27 18.75
CA ARG A 157 9.70 4.48 18.30
C ARG A 157 8.75 3.82 19.29
N VAL A 158 7.78 4.58 19.76
CA VAL A 158 6.84 4.12 20.79
C VAL A 158 5.84 3.10 20.22
N HIS A 159 5.54 3.16 18.91
CA HIS A 159 4.55 2.28 18.28
C HIS A 159 5.00 1.84 16.89
N LEU A 160 4.86 0.54 16.60
CA LEU A 160 5.18 -0.04 15.28
C LEU A 160 4.07 0.19 14.25
N TYR A 161 2.83 0.36 14.70
CA TYR A 161 1.67 0.66 13.86
C TYR A 161 0.96 1.92 14.34
N ASP A 162 0.26 2.57 13.40
CA ASP A 162 -0.65 3.69 13.66
C ASP A 162 -1.85 3.60 12.72
N LEU A 163 -2.88 4.43 12.90
CA LEU A 163 -3.92 4.56 11.88
C LEU A 163 -3.31 5.07 10.57
N VAL A 164 -3.83 4.58 9.45
CA VAL A 164 -3.27 4.83 8.12
C VAL A 164 -3.23 6.31 7.75
N THR A 165 -2.11 6.74 7.19
CA THR A 165 -1.96 8.02 6.50
C THR A 165 -2.08 7.81 5.00
N LEU A 166 -2.96 8.55 4.33
CA LEU A 166 -3.17 8.50 2.89
C LEU A 166 -2.67 9.81 2.29
N SER A 167 -1.39 9.89 1.97
CA SER A 167 -0.72 11.12 1.55
C SER A 167 -0.75 11.35 0.03
N SER A 168 -0.99 10.30 -0.74
CA SER A 168 -1.03 10.36 -2.20
C SER A 168 -2.33 9.81 -2.78
N GLU A 169 -2.66 10.17 -4.00
CA GLU A 169 -3.78 9.57 -4.76
C GLU A 169 -3.64 8.05 -4.87
N PHE A 170 -2.40 7.57 -5.00
CA PHE A 170 -2.10 6.15 -5.03
C PHE A 170 -2.50 5.45 -3.72
N ASP A 171 -2.17 6.03 -2.56
CA ASP A 171 -2.54 5.48 -1.27
C ASP A 171 -4.06 5.34 -1.16
N HIS A 172 -4.81 6.34 -1.65
CA HIS A 172 -6.28 6.29 -1.69
C HIS A 172 -6.83 5.18 -2.58
N ILE A 173 -6.26 5.02 -3.79
CA ILE A 173 -6.69 3.95 -4.72
C ILE A 173 -6.41 2.59 -4.09
N PHE A 174 -5.21 2.39 -3.53
CA PHE A 174 -4.82 1.15 -2.90
C PHE A 174 -5.67 0.85 -1.66
N ALA A 175 -5.78 1.78 -0.70
CA ALA A 175 -6.58 1.60 0.49
C ALA A 175 -8.07 1.36 0.17
N ARG A 176 -8.60 1.99 -0.89
CA ARG A 176 -9.99 1.76 -1.34
C ARG A 176 -10.17 0.37 -1.91
N SER A 177 -9.17 -0.19 -2.60
CA SER A 177 -9.24 -1.58 -3.08
C SER A 177 -9.31 -2.57 -1.91
N GLU A 178 -8.51 -2.34 -0.86
CA GLU A 178 -8.53 -3.14 0.35
C GLU A 178 -9.81 -2.93 1.19
N ALA A 179 -10.38 -1.72 1.17
CA ALA A 179 -11.64 -1.41 1.86
C ALA A 179 -12.85 -2.20 1.32
N ARG A 180 -12.76 -2.83 0.13
CA ARG A 180 -13.83 -3.70 -0.39
C ARG A 180 -14.12 -4.87 0.54
N GLU A 181 -13.13 -5.32 1.29
CA GLU A 181 -13.22 -6.38 2.27
C GLU A 181 -13.80 -5.92 3.63
N ALA A 182 -13.99 -4.62 3.83
CA ALA A 182 -14.57 -4.10 5.06
C ALA A 182 -16.04 -4.49 5.22
N THR A 183 -16.48 -4.66 6.49
CA THR A 183 -17.87 -4.93 6.84
C THR A 183 -18.70 -3.65 7.03
N THR A 184 -18.05 -2.49 7.06
CA THR A 184 -18.68 -1.16 7.10
C THR A 184 -18.51 -0.45 5.75
N ASP A 185 -19.43 0.44 5.41
CA ASP A 185 -19.36 1.21 4.14
C ASP A 185 -18.23 2.23 4.12
N GLU A 186 -17.72 2.58 5.30
CA GLU A 186 -16.63 3.52 5.53
C GLU A 186 -15.63 2.92 6.52
N VAL A 187 -14.36 3.27 6.38
CA VAL A 187 -13.28 2.82 7.27
C VAL A 187 -12.52 4.01 7.83
N TRP A 188 -12.13 3.96 9.11
CA TRP A 188 -11.33 5.01 9.73
C TRP A 188 -9.95 5.10 9.10
N THR A 189 -9.48 6.34 8.94
CA THR A 189 -8.09 6.68 8.62
C THR A 189 -7.45 7.44 9.79
N GLY A 190 -6.16 7.75 9.70
CA GLY A 190 -5.47 8.55 10.71
C GLY A 190 -5.74 10.06 10.62
N LEU A 191 -6.71 10.49 9.81
CA LEU A 191 -7.06 11.90 9.66
C LEU A 191 -7.96 12.36 10.80
N ARG A 192 -7.59 13.46 11.47
CA ARG A 192 -8.36 14.04 12.57
C ARG A 192 -8.37 15.56 12.48
N PHE A 193 -9.53 16.15 12.84
CA PHE A 193 -9.63 17.58 13.07
C PHE A 193 -9.31 17.90 14.54
N LEU A 194 -8.29 18.74 14.75
CA LEU A 194 -7.83 19.10 16.08
C LEU A 194 -7.30 20.54 16.07
N ALA A 195 -7.68 21.34 17.09
CA ALA A 195 -7.24 22.72 17.24
C ALA A 195 -7.47 23.61 15.99
N GLY A 196 -8.55 23.35 15.25
CA GLY A 196 -8.91 24.11 14.05
C GLY A 196 -8.26 23.65 12.75
N GLU A 197 -7.48 22.57 12.78
CA GLU A 197 -6.74 22.06 11.62
C GLU A 197 -6.95 20.55 11.42
N TRP A 198 -6.85 20.11 10.18
CA TRP A 198 -6.78 18.69 9.84
C TRP A 198 -5.35 18.20 9.95
N LEU A 199 -5.15 17.11 10.67
CA LEU A 199 -3.84 16.52 10.95
C LEU A 199 -3.88 15.01 10.73
N TRP A 200 -2.79 14.46 10.22
CA TRP A 200 -2.54 13.03 10.27
C TRP A 200 -1.92 12.65 11.62
N VAL A 201 -2.36 11.54 12.21
CA VAL A 201 -1.77 11.03 13.48
C VAL A 201 -0.28 10.66 13.34
N SER A 202 0.19 10.42 12.12
CA SER A 202 1.60 10.19 11.81
C SER A 202 2.46 11.45 11.98
N GLY A 203 1.83 12.64 12.02
CA GLY A 203 2.50 13.95 12.01
C GLY A 203 2.82 14.45 10.60
N GLU A 204 2.42 13.73 9.55
CA GLU A 204 2.55 14.19 8.17
C GLU A 204 1.57 15.33 7.87
N GLN A 205 1.96 16.21 6.95
CA GLN A 205 1.13 17.33 6.53
C GLN A 205 -0.04 16.83 5.67
N VAL A 206 -1.23 17.39 5.89
CA VAL A 206 -2.39 17.14 5.04
C VAL A 206 -2.25 17.96 3.76
N MET A 207 -2.11 17.26 2.62
CA MET A 207 -1.87 17.86 1.29
C MET A 207 -3.15 18.23 0.53
N TYR A 208 -4.33 18.07 1.14
CA TYR A 208 -5.63 18.25 0.49
C TYR A 208 -6.30 19.54 0.94
N ASP A 209 -6.48 20.49 0.02
CA ASP A 209 -7.06 21.81 0.30
C ASP A 209 -8.61 21.79 0.42
N ASN A 210 -9.25 20.70 -0.01
CA ASN A 210 -10.71 20.61 -0.15
C ASN A 210 -11.42 19.95 1.04
N ILE A 211 -10.75 19.77 2.17
CA ILE A 211 -11.41 19.19 3.35
C ILE A 211 -12.19 20.30 4.04
N GLN A 212 -13.51 20.10 4.21
CA GLN A 212 -14.37 21.05 4.87
C GLN A 212 -13.85 21.38 6.29
N ARG A 213 -13.79 22.67 6.63
CA ARG A 213 -13.47 23.09 8.00
C ARG A 213 -14.66 22.78 8.90
N CYS A 214 -14.38 22.21 10.06
CA CYS A 214 -15.37 21.86 11.05
C CYS A 214 -15.35 22.86 12.21
N GLU A 215 -16.51 23.09 12.83
CA GLU A 215 -16.62 24.04 13.96
C GLU A 215 -16.25 23.41 15.32
N ALA A 216 -15.92 22.11 15.36
CA ALA A 216 -15.63 21.40 16.61
C ALA A 216 -14.58 20.28 16.41
N ASP A 217 -13.76 20.02 17.44
CA ASP A 217 -12.68 19.00 17.49
C ASP A 217 -13.22 17.56 17.61
N ARG A 218 -14.39 17.26 17.05
CA ARG A 218 -15.04 15.94 17.17
C ARG A 218 -15.12 15.17 15.87
N PHE A 219 -14.39 15.62 14.84
CA PHE A 219 -14.47 15.03 13.52
C PHE A 219 -13.19 14.29 13.13
N CYS A 220 -13.40 13.13 12.52
CA CYS A 220 -12.38 12.21 12.06
C CYS A 220 -12.60 11.84 10.60
N GLY A 221 -11.52 11.55 9.89
CA GLY A 221 -11.54 11.22 8.48
C GLY A 221 -11.82 9.74 8.24
N VAL A 222 -12.70 9.47 7.28
CA VAL A 222 -13.00 8.13 6.79
C VAL A 222 -12.66 8.02 5.31
N LEU A 223 -12.32 6.82 4.88
CA LEU A 223 -12.30 6.43 3.47
C LEU A 223 -13.62 5.76 3.14
N GLU A 224 -14.35 6.32 2.17
CA GLU A 224 -15.61 5.74 1.68
C GLU A 224 -15.31 4.64 0.66
N ARG A 225 -15.90 3.46 0.88
CA ARG A 225 -15.66 2.28 0.04
C ARG A 225 -16.14 2.43 -1.40
N LYS A 226 -17.25 3.13 -1.62
CA LYS A 226 -17.93 3.25 -2.92
C LYS A 226 -17.77 4.60 -3.60
N ASN A 227 -17.30 5.60 -2.90
CA ASN A 227 -17.20 6.97 -3.42
C ASN A 227 -15.78 7.24 -3.93
N THR A 228 -15.67 8.13 -4.91
CA THR A 228 -14.38 8.61 -5.44
C THR A 228 -13.83 9.80 -4.67
N SER A 229 -14.58 10.34 -3.69
CA SER A 229 -14.11 11.38 -2.78
C SER A 229 -12.87 10.94 -2.02
N PHE A 230 -11.90 11.83 -1.84
CA PHE A 230 -10.68 11.49 -1.09
C PHE A 230 -11.01 11.13 0.36
N PHE A 231 -11.86 11.90 1.03
CA PHE A 231 -12.26 11.65 2.42
C PHE A 231 -13.73 11.98 2.67
N GLY A 232 -14.35 11.18 3.54
CA GLY A 232 -15.55 11.57 4.28
C GLY A 232 -15.18 12.07 5.68
N ILE A 233 -16.08 12.82 6.30
CA ILE A 233 -15.93 13.37 7.65
C ILE A 233 -17.06 12.82 8.50
N ARG A 234 -16.73 12.24 9.66
CA ARG A 234 -17.68 11.63 10.59
C ARG A 234 -17.35 11.99 12.04
N SER A 235 -18.33 11.86 12.92
CA SER A 235 -18.09 11.97 14.35
C SER A 235 -17.14 10.85 14.80
N CYS A 236 -16.05 11.20 15.50
CA CYS A 236 -15.05 10.25 15.98
C CYS A 236 -15.63 9.15 16.90
N ASN A 237 -16.82 9.39 17.50
CA ASN A 237 -17.51 8.44 18.37
C ASN A 237 -18.30 7.35 17.62
N GLU A 238 -18.45 7.48 16.30
CA GLU A 238 -19.07 6.43 15.49
C GLU A 238 -18.17 5.20 15.41
N ARG A 239 -18.76 4.02 15.18
CA ARG A 239 -18.01 2.77 15.15
C ARG A 239 -17.88 2.25 13.73
N ARG A 240 -16.63 1.98 13.29
CA ARG A 240 -16.30 1.50 11.95
C ARG A 240 -15.12 0.55 11.97
N ASN A 241 -14.95 -0.19 10.88
CA ASN A 241 -13.68 -0.82 10.57
C ASN A 241 -12.61 0.26 10.37
N PHE A 242 -11.35 -0.12 10.37
CA PHE A 242 -10.24 0.83 10.28
C PHE A 242 -9.01 0.20 9.66
N PHE A 243 -8.12 1.07 9.17
CA PHE A 243 -6.82 0.65 8.67
C PHE A 243 -5.72 1.01 9.65
N CYS A 244 -4.89 0.01 9.96
CA CYS A 244 -3.59 0.22 10.59
C CYS A 244 -2.49 0.20 9.53
N GLN A 245 -1.49 1.08 9.67
CA GLN A 245 -0.30 1.14 8.84
C GLN A 245 0.94 0.85 9.67
N LYS A 246 1.76 -0.10 9.21
CA LYS A 246 3.07 -0.37 9.81
C LYS A 246 4.00 0.80 9.50
N ARG A 247 4.65 1.34 10.52
CA ARG A 247 5.73 2.32 10.38
C ARG A 247 7.03 1.57 10.06
N LEU A 248 7.74 2.01 9.03
CA LEU A 248 9.01 1.43 8.58
C LEU A 248 10.20 2.21 9.12
#